data_b5d3d6022bc26beeefcd3bec415ecb0c
#
_entry.id   b5d3d6022bc26beeefcd3bec415ecb0c
#
_cell.length_a   1.000
_cell.length_b   1.000
_cell.length_c   1.000
_cell.angle_alpha   90.00
_cell.angle_beta   90.00
_cell.angle_gamma   90.00
#
_symmetry.space_group_name_H-M   'P 1'
#
loop_
_entity.id
_entity.type
_entity.pdbx_description
1 polymer ?
#
loop_
_entity_poly.entity_id
_entity_poly.type
_entity_poly.pdbx_seq_one_letter_code
_entity_poly.pdbx_strand_id
1 'polypeptide(L)'
;ALVLYADGERRYIIAPKGLKAGDQIVSGNSVAIQKGNTLPLSNIPLGSVIHCVELKPKKGAQIARSAGTSVQLVAKEGNYATLRLRSGEVRKVLSECRATLGEVSNSEHSLRKLGKAGASRWRGVRPTVRGVVMNPVDHPHGGGEGKTSGGRHPVSPWGTPTKGYKTRSNKRTDKLIVRRRK
;
A
#
# COMPACT_ATOMS: atom_id res chain seq x y z
N ALA A 1 16.95 2.70 -3.71
CA ALA A 1 18.16 3.33 -4.24
C ALA A 1 18.92 4.04 -3.12
N LEU A 2 20.22 4.10 -3.22
CA LEU A 2 21.07 4.94 -2.36
C LEU A 2 21.26 6.29 -3.06
N VAL A 3 21.00 7.36 -2.35
CA VAL A 3 21.12 8.74 -2.86
C VAL A 3 22.19 9.47 -2.04
N LEU A 4 23.08 10.18 -2.73
CA LEU A 4 24.04 11.10 -2.15
C LEU A 4 23.44 12.51 -2.23
N TYR A 5 23.26 13.17 -1.09
CA TYR A 5 22.80 14.54 -0.99
C TYR A 5 23.95 15.54 -1.20
N ALA A 6 23.60 16.78 -1.50
CA ALA A 6 24.59 17.85 -1.75
C ALA A 6 25.48 18.17 -0.52
N ASP A 7 24.97 17.90 0.69
CA ASP A 7 25.72 18.02 1.96
C ASP A 7 26.62 16.83 2.27
N GLY A 8 26.68 15.82 1.39
CA GLY A 8 27.47 14.59 1.56
C GLY A 8 26.73 13.48 2.30
N GLU A 9 25.53 13.72 2.82
CA GLU A 9 24.73 12.69 3.48
C GLU A 9 24.26 11.62 2.47
N ARG A 10 24.22 10.37 2.92
CA ARG A 10 23.72 9.24 2.11
C ARG A 10 22.45 8.68 2.75
N ARG A 11 21.39 8.59 1.96
CA ARG A 11 20.10 8.01 2.41
C ARG A 11 19.54 7.00 1.41
N TYR A 12 18.88 6.00 1.94
CA TYR A 12 18.09 5.08 1.12
C TYR A 12 16.70 5.64 0.85
N ILE A 13 16.29 5.57 -0.39
CA ILE A 13 14.93 5.91 -0.82
C ILE A 13 14.26 4.71 -1.51
N ILE A 14 12.93 4.73 -1.60
CA ILE A 14 12.18 3.80 -2.44
C ILE A 14 12.44 4.20 -3.89
N ALA A 15 13.04 3.30 -4.68
CA ALA A 15 13.43 3.59 -6.05
C ALA A 15 12.22 3.74 -6.97
N PRO A 16 12.08 4.85 -7.68
CA PRO A 16 11.13 4.99 -8.78
C PRO A 16 11.49 4.06 -9.93
N LYS A 17 10.50 3.63 -10.69
CA LYS A 17 10.70 2.81 -11.88
C LYS A 17 11.45 3.58 -12.96
N GLY A 18 12.55 2.99 -13.44
CA GLY A 18 13.39 3.57 -14.48
C GLY A 18 14.49 4.50 -13.99
N LEU A 19 14.66 4.66 -12.67
CA LEU A 19 15.79 5.38 -12.10
C LEU A 19 17.09 4.60 -12.32
N LYS A 20 18.12 5.29 -12.80
CA LYS A 20 19.46 4.74 -13.06
C LYS A 20 20.50 5.36 -12.14
N ALA A 21 21.65 4.71 -12.03
CA ALA A 21 22.81 5.30 -11.35
C ALA A 21 23.26 6.56 -12.09
N GLY A 22 23.50 7.64 -11.35
CA GLY A 22 23.87 8.95 -11.89
C GLY A 22 22.69 9.88 -12.17
N ASP A 23 21.43 9.38 -12.11
CA ASP A 23 20.26 10.27 -12.24
C ASP A 23 20.17 11.22 -11.04
N GLN A 24 19.81 12.46 -11.31
CA GLN A 24 19.55 13.45 -10.28
C GLN A 24 18.05 13.51 -9.95
N ILE A 25 17.72 13.50 -8.67
CA ILE A 25 16.37 13.67 -8.15
C ILE A 25 16.32 14.84 -7.17
N VAL A 26 15.24 15.58 -7.20
CA VAL A 26 15.08 16.78 -6.39
C VAL A 26 13.78 16.72 -5.59
N SER A 27 13.82 17.18 -4.35
CA SER A 27 12.65 17.36 -3.49
C SER A 27 12.49 18.83 -3.14
N GLY A 28 11.38 19.42 -3.52
CA GLY A 28 11.14 20.85 -3.31
C GLY A 28 9.70 21.24 -3.57
N ASN A 29 9.39 22.53 -3.44
CA ASN A 29 8.03 23.04 -3.73
C ASN A 29 7.87 23.37 -5.22
N SER A 30 8.92 23.92 -5.87
CA SER A 30 8.90 24.27 -7.28
C SER A 30 10.02 23.51 -7.98
N VAL A 31 9.73 22.29 -8.39
CA VAL A 31 10.69 21.38 -9.02
C VAL A 31 10.11 20.88 -10.34
N ALA A 32 10.96 20.56 -11.30
CA ALA A 32 10.55 20.02 -12.60
C ALA A 32 9.69 18.75 -12.42
N ILE A 33 8.68 18.61 -13.29
CA ILE A 33 7.77 17.47 -13.31
C ILE A 33 8.45 16.28 -13.98
N GLN A 34 9.40 15.69 -13.28
CA GLN A 34 10.18 14.54 -13.73
C GLN A 34 10.03 13.36 -12.78
N LYS A 35 10.17 12.15 -13.31
CA LYS A 35 10.11 10.90 -12.50
C LYS A 35 11.17 10.93 -11.41
N GLY A 36 10.78 10.58 -10.20
CA GLY A 36 11.66 10.56 -9.04
C GLY A 36 11.67 11.87 -8.23
N ASN A 37 11.21 12.97 -8.80
CA ASN A 37 11.11 14.24 -8.09
C ASN A 37 9.91 14.25 -7.13
N THR A 38 10.08 14.93 -5.99
CA THR A 38 9.07 14.98 -4.92
C THR A 38 8.56 16.41 -4.74
N LEU A 39 7.24 16.58 -4.86
CA LEU A 39 6.55 17.86 -4.76
C LEU A 39 5.31 17.77 -3.86
N PRO A 40 4.78 18.91 -3.36
CA PRO A 40 3.44 18.98 -2.81
C PRO A 40 2.39 18.61 -3.87
N LEU A 41 1.30 17.96 -3.47
CA LEU A 41 0.21 17.56 -4.38
C LEU A 41 -0.41 18.77 -5.10
N SER A 42 -0.40 19.95 -4.47
CA SER A 42 -0.85 21.21 -5.09
C SER A 42 -0.13 21.51 -6.41
N ASN A 43 1.16 21.18 -6.52
CA ASN A 43 2.02 21.52 -7.64
C ASN A 43 2.18 20.40 -8.68
N ILE A 44 1.60 19.22 -8.42
CA ILE A 44 1.62 18.09 -9.34
C ILE A 44 0.45 18.20 -10.34
N PRO A 45 0.63 18.07 -11.65
CA PRO A 45 -0.45 18.11 -12.62
C PRO A 45 -1.52 17.02 -12.39
N LEU A 46 -2.78 17.33 -12.73
CA LEU A 46 -3.86 16.34 -12.71
C LEU A 46 -3.57 15.19 -13.67
N GLY A 47 -4.05 14.00 -13.33
CA GLY A 47 -3.81 12.79 -14.12
C GLY A 47 -2.45 12.14 -13.87
N SER A 48 -1.52 12.82 -13.18
CA SER A 48 -0.18 12.30 -12.91
C SER A 48 -0.23 11.01 -12.08
N VAL A 49 0.70 10.11 -12.42
CA VAL A 49 0.98 8.90 -11.65
C VAL A 49 2.04 9.24 -10.60
N ILE A 50 1.75 8.95 -9.35
CA ILE A 50 2.58 9.30 -8.20
C ILE A 50 2.73 8.10 -7.25
N HIS A 51 3.72 8.13 -6.40
CA HIS A 51 3.95 7.15 -5.33
C HIS A 51 4.50 7.82 -4.07
N CYS A 52 4.74 7.06 -3.02
CA CYS A 52 5.28 7.58 -1.76
C CYS A 52 4.49 8.80 -1.25
N VAL A 53 3.16 8.70 -1.23
CA VAL A 53 2.29 9.82 -0.87
C VAL A 53 2.14 9.93 0.65
N GLU A 54 2.25 11.15 1.17
CA GLU A 54 1.94 11.46 2.57
C GLU A 54 0.43 11.45 2.83
N LEU A 55 0.03 11.07 4.05
CA LEU A 55 -1.35 11.22 4.56
C LEU A 55 -1.54 12.49 5.39
N LYS A 56 -0.45 12.98 5.98
CA LYS A 56 -0.37 14.26 6.70
C LYS A 56 0.92 14.95 6.29
N PRO A 57 0.90 16.28 6.16
CA PRO A 57 2.10 17.03 5.81
C PRO A 57 3.25 16.74 6.77
N LYS A 58 4.44 16.61 6.24
CA LYS A 58 5.70 16.38 6.98
C LYS A 58 5.76 15.07 7.80
N LYS A 59 4.79 14.16 7.67
CA LYS A 59 4.80 12.87 8.37
C LYS A 59 5.56 11.78 7.61
N GLY A 60 5.93 12.03 6.37
CA GLY A 60 6.58 11.05 5.50
C GLY A 60 5.60 10.18 4.72
N ALA A 61 6.13 9.48 3.74
CA ALA A 61 5.37 8.66 2.80
C ALA A 61 4.68 7.46 3.47
N GLN A 62 3.39 7.27 3.19
CA GLN A 62 2.59 6.17 3.74
C GLN A 62 1.82 5.38 2.68
N ILE A 63 1.44 5.99 1.57
CA ILE A 63 0.68 5.35 0.48
C ILE A 63 1.60 5.05 -0.70
N ALA A 64 1.34 3.94 -1.39
CA ALA A 64 2.05 3.49 -2.59
C ALA A 64 3.57 3.39 -2.40
N ARG A 65 4.00 2.59 -1.44
CA ARG A 65 5.42 2.34 -1.13
C ARG A 65 5.89 0.96 -1.59
N SER A 66 4.98 0.00 -1.70
CA SER A 66 5.30 -1.37 -2.10
C SER A 66 5.71 -1.45 -3.56
N ALA A 67 6.48 -2.49 -3.91
CA ALA A 67 6.95 -2.74 -5.27
C ALA A 67 5.81 -2.68 -6.30
N GLY A 68 6.03 -1.95 -7.39
CA GLY A 68 5.09 -1.79 -8.49
C GLY A 68 3.78 -1.07 -8.14
N THR A 69 3.72 -0.35 -7.02
CA THR A 69 2.52 0.40 -6.66
C THR A 69 2.58 1.84 -7.15
N SER A 70 1.40 2.37 -7.44
CA SER A 70 1.21 3.77 -7.83
C SER A 70 -0.18 4.26 -7.43
N VAL A 71 -0.37 5.56 -7.48
CA VAL A 71 -1.61 6.28 -7.21
C VAL A 71 -1.80 7.30 -8.32
N GLN A 72 -3.03 7.54 -8.73
CA GLN A 72 -3.36 8.59 -9.70
C GLN A 72 -3.95 9.81 -8.99
N LEU A 73 -3.44 11.00 -9.29
CA LEU A 73 -4.02 12.27 -8.87
C LEU A 73 -5.19 12.61 -9.79
N VAL A 74 -6.41 12.56 -9.27
CA VAL A 74 -7.65 12.71 -10.07
C VAL A 74 -8.14 14.15 -10.09
N ALA A 75 -8.20 14.80 -8.94
CA ALA A 75 -8.73 16.15 -8.80
C ALA A 75 -8.04 16.92 -7.69
N LYS A 76 -8.16 18.24 -7.73
CA LYS A 76 -7.76 19.15 -6.66
C LYS A 76 -8.91 20.11 -6.39
N GLU A 77 -9.37 20.18 -5.13
CA GLU A 77 -10.49 20.99 -4.71
C GLU A 77 -10.16 21.67 -3.38
N GLY A 78 -10.00 22.97 -3.41
CA GLY A 78 -9.60 23.75 -2.24
C GLY A 78 -8.31 23.19 -1.63
N ASN A 79 -8.35 22.88 -0.35
CA ASN A 79 -7.19 22.36 0.40
C ASN A 79 -6.98 20.85 0.25
N TYR A 80 -7.74 20.16 -0.62
CA TYR A 80 -7.67 18.71 -0.76
C TYR A 80 -7.33 18.28 -2.19
N ALA A 81 -6.52 17.24 -2.28
CA ALA A 81 -6.25 16.49 -3.51
C ALA A 81 -6.97 15.13 -3.44
N THR A 82 -7.66 14.77 -4.50
CA THR A 82 -8.39 13.50 -4.62
C THR A 82 -7.52 12.48 -5.34
N LEU A 83 -7.26 11.38 -4.67
CA LEU A 83 -6.37 10.31 -5.11
C LEU A 83 -7.14 9.02 -5.37
N ARG A 84 -6.86 8.38 -6.51
CA ARG A 84 -7.34 7.03 -6.83
C ARG A 84 -6.22 6.02 -6.55
N LEU A 85 -6.42 5.18 -5.56
CA LEU A 85 -5.49 4.14 -5.16
C LEU A 85 -5.58 2.91 -6.07
N ARG A 86 -4.53 2.08 -6.09
CA ARG A 86 -4.51 0.81 -6.83
C ARG A 86 -5.66 -0.14 -6.44
N SER A 87 -6.14 -0.08 -5.21
CA SER A 87 -7.30 -0.86 -4.74
C SER A 87 -8.65 -0.41 -5.29
N GLY A 88 -8.70 0.70 -6.04
CA GLY A 88 -9.91 1.35 -6.50
C GLY A 88 -10.55 2.31 -5.49
N GLU A 89 -10.02 2.41 -4.26
CA GLU A 89 -10.44 3.43 -3.30
C GLU A 89 -10.10 4.82 -3.82
N VAL A 90 -11.07 5.73 -3.71
CA VAL A 90 -10.87 7.16 -3.98
C VAL A 90 -10.95 7.91 -2.66
N ARG A 91 -9.90 8.65 -2.34
CA ARG A 91 -9.81 9.37 -1.08
C ARG A 91 -9.21 10.76 -1.23
N LYS A 92 -9.56 11.65 -0.30
CA LYS A 92 -9.02 13.00 -0.17
C LYS A 92 -7.82 13.01 0.76
N VAL A 93 -6.81 13.79 0.39
CA VAL A 93 -5.60 14.05 1.18
C VAL A 93 -5.32 15.56 1.09
N LEU A 94 -4.72 16.15 2.11
CA LEU A 94 -4.37 17.57 2.08
C LEU A 94 -3.40 17.87 0.92
N SER A 95 -3.64 18.96 0.21
CA SER A 95 -2.83 19.35 -0.97
C SER A 95 -1.37 19.71 -0.64
N GLU A 96 -1.09 20.05 0.63
CA GLU A 96 0.27 20.26 1.13
C GLU A 96 1.08 18.97 1.28
N CYS A 97 0.42 17.81 1.34
CA CYS A 97 1.09 16.52 1.41
C CYS A 97 1.97 16.31 0.18
N ARG A 98 3.15 15.75 0.41
CA ARG A 98 4.11 15.48 -0.65
C ARG A 98 3.89 14.11 -1.28
N ALA A 99 4.27 14.01 -2.53
CA ALA A 99 4.30 12.77 -3.29
C ALA A 99 5.46 12.78 -4.29
N THR A 100 5.93 11.60 -4.67
CA THR A 100 6.97 11.42 -5.66
C THR A 100 6.35 11.04 -7.01
N LEU A 101 6.81 11.65 -8.09
CA LEU A 101 6.35 11.39 -9.45
C LEU A 101 6.79 10.02 -9.96
N GLY A 102 5.88 9.33 -10.64
CA GLY A 102 6.09 8.00 -11.21
C GLY A 102 5.52 6.87 -10.35
N GLU A 103 5.91 5.64 -10.67
CA GLU A 103 5.55 4.43 -9.92
C GLU A 103 6.77 3.82 -9.21
N VAL A 104 6.54 2.98 -8.22
CA VAL A 104 7.60 2.23 -7.54
C VAL A 104 8.16 1.16 -8.47
N SER A 105 9.47 0.96 -8.43
CA SER A 105 10.16 -0.07 -9.20
C SER A 105 9.78 -1.50 -8.77
N ASN A 106 10.37 -2.51 -9.45
CA ASN A 106 10.20 -3.93 -9.16
C ASN A 106 8.73 -4.40 -9.21
N SER A 107 8.01 -4.01 -10.27
CA SER A 107 6.59 -4.33 -10.46
C SER A 107 6.29 -5.83 -10.50
N GLU A 108 7.25 -6.64 -10.88
CA GLU A 108 7.12 -8.11 -11.00
C GLU A 108 7.34 -8.85 -9.67
N HIS A 109 7.64 -8.14 -8.58
CA HIS A 109 7.89 -8.74 -7.27
C HIS A 109 6.77 -9.67 -6.81
N SER A 110 5.50 -9.31 -7.10
CA SER A 110 4.33 -10.11 -6.75
C SER A 110 4.18 -11.40 -7.56
N LEU A 111 4.83 -11.49 -8.72
CA LEU A 111 4.79 -12.66 -9.60
C LEU A 111 5.78 -13.75 -9.16
N ARG A 112 6.68 -13.42 -8.24
CA ARG A 112 7.70 -14.35 -7.75
C ARG A 112 7.09 -15.53 -7.02
N LYS A 113 7.41 -16.74 -7.48
CA LYS A 113 7.08 -18.00 -6.79
C LYS A 113 8.21 -18.39 -5.85
N LEU A 114 7.86 -18.88 -4.67
CA LEU A 114 8.86 -19.28 -3.67
C LEU A 114 9.43 -20.68 -3.91
N GLY A 115 8.73 -21.51 -4.67
CA GLY A 115 9.14 -22.85 -5.08
C GLY A 115 8.99 -23.91 -3.98
N LYS A 116 9.40 -23.63 -2.75
CA LYS A 116 9.35 -24.57 -1.62
C LYS A 116 8.89 -23.92 -0.31
N ALA A 117 8.32 -24.71 0.60
CA ALA A 117 7.86 -24.26 1.90
C ALA A 117 8.97 -23.63 2.75
N GLY A 118 10.19 -24.16 2.67
CA GLY A 118 11.36 -23.61 3.36
C GLY A 118 11.66 -22.15 2.99
N ALA A 119 11.39 -21.73 1.74
CA ALA A 119 11.58 -20.34 1.34
C ALA A 119 10.62 -19.37 2.06
N SER A 120 9.41 -19.81 2.43
CA SER A 120 8.49 -19.06 3.29
C SER A 120 9.04 -18.98 4.72
N ARG A 121 9.62 -20.08 5.22
CA ARG A 121 10.25 -20.13 6.55
C ARG A 121 11.44 -19.14 6.64
N TRP A 122 12.25 -19.04 5.62
CA TRP A 122 13.35 -18.07 5.55
C TRP A 122 12.90 -16.62 5.68
N ARG A 123 11.64 -16.33 5.31
CA ARG A 123 11.02 -15.02 5.44
C ARG A 123 10.31 -14.81 6.78
N GLY A 124 10.46 -15.73 7.73
CA GLY A 124 9.80 -15.67 9.04
C GLY A 124 8.32 -16.08 9.04
N VAL A 125 7.79 -16.56 7.90
CA VAL A 125 6.39 -17.00 7.81
C VAL A 125 6.30 -18.43 8.36
N ARG A 126 5.57 -18.61 9.46
CA ARG A 126 5.30 -19.91 10.06
C ARG A 126 4.17 -20.64 9.31
N PRO A 127 4.13 -21.98 9.37
CA PRO A 127 3.00 -22.74 8.83
C PRO A 127 1.69 -22.32 9.47
N THR A 128 0.64 -22.25 8.66
CA THR A 128 -0.72 -21.92 9.11
C THR A 128 -1.58 -23.17 9.04
N VAL A 129 -2.25 -23.49 10.14
CA VAL A 129 -3.22 -24.58 10.22
C VAL A 129 -4.60 -24.04 9.90
N ARG A 130 -5.34 -24.77 9.05
CA ARG A 130 -6.73 -24.40 8.70
C ARG A 130 -7.66 -24.71 9.89
N GLY A 131 -8.63 -23.84 10.16
CA GLY A 131 -9.58 -24.03 11.27
C GLY A 131 -10.38 -25.34 11.19
N VAL A 132 -10.62 -25.84 9.98
CA VAL A 132 -11.37 -27.08 9.72
C VAL A 132 -10.68 -28.36 10.25
N VAL A 133 -9.36 -28.30 10.46
CA VAL A 133 -8.57 -29.45 11.00
C VAL A 133 -8.25 -29.31 12.49
N MET A 134 -8.82 -28.29 13.11
CA MET A 134 -8.72 -28.07 14.55
C MET A 134 -9.86 -28.74 15.31
N ASN A 135 -9.73 -28.78 16.64
CA ASN A 135 -10.82 -29.21 17.52
C ASN A 135 -11.89 -28.10 17.68
N PRO A 136 -13.13 -28.44 18.08
CA PRO A 136 -14.20 -27.46 18.28
C PRO A 136 -13.84 -26.34 19.27
N VAL A 137 -13.02 -26.61 20.27
CA VAL A 137 -12.55 -25.64 21.25
C VAL A 137 -11.62 -24.57 20.62
N ASP A 138 -10.89 -24.93 19.58
CA ASP A 138 -9.87 -24.05 18.97
C ASP A 138 -10.41 -23.18 17.83
N HIS A 139 -11.45 -23.67 17.16
CA HIS A 139 -12.00 -22.94 16.01
C HIS A 139 -13.49 -23.29 15.77
N PRO A 140 -14.33 -22.29 15.37
CA PRO A 140 -15.74 -22.53 15.02
C PRO A 140 -15.98 -23.52 13.87
N HIS A 141 -14.95 -23.78 13.04
CA HIS A 141 -14.97 -24.79 11.97
C HIS A 141 -14.38 -26.14 12.40
N GLY A 142 -13.97 -26.26 13.65
CA GLY A 142 -13.34 -27.48 14.17
C GLY A 142 -14.34 -28.61 14.43
N GLY A 143 -13.81 -29.82 14.57
CA GLY A 143 -14.58 -31.04 14.85
C GLY A 143 -14.96 -31.85 13.62
N GLY A 144 -15.73 -32.92 13.87
CA GLY A 144 -16.18 -33.88 12.86
C GLY A 144 -15.23 -35.07 12.70
N GLU A 145 -15.63 -36.05 11.90
CA GLU A 145 -14.86 -37.25 11.56
C GLU A 145 -14.32 -37.17 10.14
N GLY A 146 -13.08 -37.60 9.94
CA GLY A 146 -12.43 -37.67 8.63
C GLY A 146 -12.33 -36.30 7.92
N LYS A 147 -12.70 -36.25 6.66
CA LYS A 147 -12.66 -35.03 5.83
C LYS A 147 -13.96 -34.25 5.93
N THR A 148 -14.20 -33.58 7.05
CA THR A 148 -15.37 -32.72 7.24
C THR A 148 -15.24 -31.39 6.55
N SER A 149 -16.39 -30.78 6.18
CA SER A 149 -16.47 -29.39 5.70
C SER A 149 -16.54 -28.43 6.88
N GLY A 150 -16.46 -27.10 6.62
CA GLY A 150 -16.56 -26.08 7.66
C GLY A 150 -17.91 -26.01 8.38
N GLY A 151 -18.96 -26.66 7.84
CA GLY A 151 -20.28 -26.81 8.45
C GLY A 151 -21.10 -25.55 8.66
N ARG A 152 -20.55 -24.37 8.32
CA ARG A 152 -21.19 -23.06 8.51
C ARG A 152 -20.56 -22.00 7.60
N HIS A 153 -21.15 -20.80 7.61
CA HIS A 153 -20.56 -19.67 6.92
C HIS A 153 -19.11 -19.42 7.38
N PRO A 154 -18.16 -19.13 6.46
CA PRO A 154 -16.76 -18.95 6.83
C PRO A 154 -16.54 -17.83 7.84
N VAL A 155 -15.92 -18.17 8.96
CA VAL A 155 -15.62 -17.25 10.05
C VAL A 155 -14.15 -17.35 10.49
N SER A 156 -13.68 -16.31 11.18
CA SER A 156 -12.38 -16.29 11.85
C SER A 156 -12.40 -17.14 13.13
N PRO A 157 -11.25 -17.41 13.79
CA PRO A 157 -11.20 -18.07 15.09
C PRO A 157 -12.09 -17.42 16.17
N TRP A 158 -12.35 -16.13 16.03
CA TRP A 158 -13.18 -15.34 16.95
C TRP A 158 -14.64 -15.21 16.51
N GLY A 159 -15.05 -15.94 15.46
CA GLY A 159 -16.42 -15.95 14.98
C GLY A 159 -16.79 -14.81 14.01
N THR A 160 -15.88 -13.90 13.70
CA THR A 160 -16.16 -12.81 12.75
C THR A 160 -16.26 -13.35 11.32
N PRO A 161 -17.33 -13.02 10.55
CA PRO A 161 -17.44 -13.45 9.17
C PRO A 161 -16.24 -12.97 8.33
N THR A 162 -15.67 -13.90 7.53
CA THR A 162 -14.48 -13.61 6.70
C THR A 162 -14.82 -13.13 5.30
N LYS A 163 -16.07 -13.30 4.86
CA LYS A 163 -16.58 -12.84 3.57
C LYS A 163 -17.66 -11.78 3.77
N GLY A 164 -17.51 -10.66 3.07
CA GLY A 164 -18.49 -9.58 3.02
C GLY A 164 -18.56 -8.65 4.25
N TYR A 165 -18.02 -9.05 5.39
CA TYR A 165 -18.05 -8.24 6.60
C TYR A 165 -17.10 -7.03 6.50
N LYS A 166 -17.62 -5.85 6.82
CA LYS A 166 -16.84 -4.60 6.82
C LYS A 166 -16.08 -4.45 8.13
N THR A 167 -14.80 -4.78 8.14
CA THR A 167 -13.94 -4.78 9.35
C THR A 167 -13.40 -3.39 9.75
N ARG A 168 -13.54 -2.36 8.90
CA ARG A 168 -13.06 -1.01 9.22
C ARG A 168 -13.88 -0.40 10.36
N SER A 169 -13.24 -0.12 11.48
CA SER A 169 -13.84 0.52 12.67
C SER A 169 -13.50 2.02 12.80
N ASN A 170 -12.46 2.51 12.11
CA ASN A 170 -12.02 3.91 12.22
C ASN A 170 -12.99 4.86 11.49
N LYS A 171 -13.90 5.48 12.24
CA LYS A 171 -14.87 6.45 11.73
C LYS A 171 -14.28 7.85 11.48
N ARG A 172 -13.22 8.21 12.20
CA ARG A 172 -12.62 9.56 12.16
C ARG A 172 -12.20 10.01 10.77
N THR A 173 -11.74 9.10 9.92
CA THR A 173 -11.24 9.40 8.58
C THR A 173 -12.21 8.96 7.47
N ASP A 174 -13.42 8.55 7.79
CA ASP A 174 -14.43 8.14 6.79
C ASP A 174 -14.81 9.32 5.87
N LYS A 175 -14.87 10.54 6.40
CA LYS A 175 -15.13 11.77 5.62
C LYS A 175 -14.09 12.04 4.51
N LEU A 176 -12.91 11.44 4.61
CA LEU A 176 -11.85 11.55 3.59
C LEU A 176 -11.95 10.48 2.50
N ILE A 177 -12.84 9.50 2.64
CA ILE A 177 -13.05 8.43 1.66
C ILE A 177 -14.25 8.80 0.80
N VAL A 178 -13.99 9.15 -0.45
CA VAL A 178 -15.05 9.50 -1.43
C VAL A 178 -15.73 8.23 -1.95
N ARG A 179 -14.92 7.23 -2.29
CA ARG A 179 -15.41 5.92 -2.75
C ARG A 179 -14.57 4.80 -2.15
N ARG A 180 -15.23 3.83 -1.52
CA ARG A 180 -14.54 2.64 -0.99
C ARG A 180 -14.10 1.70 -2.12
N ARG A 181 -13.11 0.87 -1.84
CA ARG A 181 -12.76 -0.27 -2.71
C ARG A 181 -13.98 -1.21 -2.82
N LYS A 182 -14.14 -1.83 -3.96
CA LYS A 182 -15.12 -2.91 -4.16
C LYS A 182 -14.63 -4.19 -3.46
#